data_5e003fed2e1473a5a710f86decdbcc1a
#
_entry.id   5e003fed2e1473a5a710f86decdbcc1a
#
_cell.length_a   1.000
_cell.length_b   1.000
_cell.length_c   1.000
_cell.angle_alpha   90.00
_cell.angle_beta   90.00
_cell.angle_gamma   90.00
#
_symmetry.space_group_name_H-M   'P 1'
#
loop_
_entity.id
_entity.type
_entity.pdbx_description
1 polymer ?
#
loop_
_entity_poly.entity_id
_entity_poly.type
_entity_poly.pdbx_seq_one_letter_code
_entity_poly.pdbx_strand_id
1 'polypeptide(L)'
;MNKEKHFFRRAGAVVFWLAVWQCAAMAIGQEVFLVSPVQALRTLLGLVPRADFWQRAGFSSGRILLGFALGVAVSTVLAALAESCPAADTLLAPVMQLVKATPVASFIILALVWVRGVSLSVLISFLMVLPVLYGAVRTGIRSVDPQLREMAQVFRLPLSRRLRAVWLPAVLPAFRQGCSVALGICWKSGVAAEVIGLPNGSIGDALYRAKITLSTGELFAWTFVIILLSAGFEKLFLALLDRLSRAVLGEVPQC
;
A
#
# COMPACT_ATOMS: atom_id res chain seq x y z
N MET A 1 -19.92 -23.26 13.35
CA MET A 1 -19.82 -22.84 14.76
C MET A 1 -18.57 -22.02 15.09
N ASN A 2 -17.44 -22.16 14.37
CA ASN A 2 -16.21 -21.35 14.66
C ASN A 2 -16.19 -19.92 14.07
N LYS A 3 -16.84 -19.67 12.94
CA LYS A 3 -16.82 -18.32 12.28
C LYS A 3 -17.54 -17.25 13.10
N GLU A 4 -18.67 -17.58 13.72
CA GLU A 4 -19.42 -16.62 14.56
C GLU A 4 -18.65 -16.27 15.83
N LYS A 5 -18.03 -17.23 16.51
CA LYS A 5 -17.21 -16.97 17.71
C LYS A 5 -16.00 -16.07 17.38
N HIS A 6 -15.37 -16.25 16.24
CA HIS A 6 -14.29 -15.37 15.77
C HIS A 6 -14.77 -13.95 15.44
N PHE A 7 -15.97 -13.83 14.87
CA PHE A 7 -16.59 -12.52 14.60
C PHE A 7 -16.89 -11.77 15.91
N PHE A 8 -17.56 -12.41 16.86
CA PHE A 8 -17.87 -11.80 18.17
C PHE A 8 -16.61 -11.42 18.95
N ARG A 9 -15.55 -12.24 18.92
CA ARG A 9 -14.28 -11.89 19.57
C ARG A 9 -13.61 -10.68 18.93
N ARG A 10 -13.63 -10.57 17.60
CA ARG A 10 -13.09 -9.39 16.88
C ARG A 10 -13.93 -8.14 17.13
N ALA A 11 -15.24 -8.26 17.07
CA ALA A 11 -16.14 -7.14 17.38
C ALA A 11 -15.96 -6.69 18.83
N GLY A 12 -15.87 -7.60 19.80
CA GLY A 12 -15.58 -7.29 21.20
C GLY A 12 -14.25 -6.55 21.40
N ALA A 13 -13.20 -6.97 20.69
CA ALA A 13 -11.90 -6.28 20.73
C ALA A 13 -12.00 -4.84 20.19
N VAL A 14 -12.72 -4.63 19.10
CA VAL A 14 -12.94 -3.27 18.53
C VAL A 14 -13.71 -2.41 19.50
N VAL A 15 -14.80 -2.92 20.06
CA VAL A 15 -15.61 -2.18 21.06
C VAL A 15 -14.78 -1.83 22.31
N PHE A 16 -13.98 -2.79 22.80
CA PHE A 16 -13.08 -2.55 23.92
C PHE A 16 -12.12 -1.37 23.66
N TRP A 17 -11.43 -1.38 22.51
CA TRP A 17 -10.48 -0.31 22.19
C TRP A 17 -11.17 1.04 21.93
N LEU A 18 -12.37 1.05 21.34
CA LEU A 18 -13.17 2.27 21.21
C LEU A 18 -13.60 2.82 22.57
N ALA A 19 -13.97 1.94 23.51
CA ALA A 19 -14.30 2.34 24.88
C ALA A 19 -13.08 2.90 25.62
N VAL A 20 -11.91 2.26 25.51
CA VAL A 20 -10.66 2.78 26.07
C VAL A 20 -10.34 4.17 25.51
N TRP A 21 -10.45 4.35 24.19
CA TRP A 21 -10.24 5.67 23.59
C TRP A 21 -11.26 6.71 24.06
N GLN A 22 -12.55 6.34 24.14
CA GLN A 22 -13.58 7.23 24.65
C GLN A 22 -13.31 7.65 26.09
N CYS A 23 -12.93 6.72 26.96
CA CYS A 23 -12.55 7.01 28.36
C CYS A 23 -11.33 7.94 28.44
N ALA A 24 -10.30 7.69 27.63
CA ALA A 24 -9.12 8.55 27.57
C ALA A 24 -9.47 9.97 27.11
N ALA A 25 -10.32 10.12 26.10
CA ALA A 25 -10.77 11.42 25.62
C ALA A 25 -11.57 12.18 26.70
N MET A 26 -12.44 11.48 27.43
CA MET A 26 -13.18 12.07 28.56
C MET A 26 -12.27 12.45 29.73
N ALA A 27 -11.24 11.67 30.04
CA ALA A 27 -10.28 11.94 31.10
C ALA A 27 -9.42 13.19 30.81
N ILE A 28 -9.04 13.40 29.53
CA ILE A 28 -8.30 14.60 29.10
C ILE A 28 -9.20 15.85 29.11
N GLY A 29 -10.49 15.68 28.77
CA GLY A 29 -11.50 16.75 28.85
C GLY A 29 -11.29 17.91 27.86
N GLN A 30 -10.30 17.84 26.98
CA GLN A 30 -9.98 18.89 25.99
C GLN A 30 -9.93 18.32 24.60
N GLU A 31 -10.91 18.65 23.75
CA GLU A 31 -11.03 18.16 22.36
C GLU A 31 -9.86 18.54 21.46
N VAL A 32 -9.13 19.61 21.81
CA VAL A 32 -7.93 20.04 21.07
C VAL A 32 -6.80 19.01 21.17
N PHE A 33 -6.68 18.31 22.31
CA PHE A 33 -5.63 17.29 22.50
C PHE A 33 -6.06 15.91 22.04
N LEU A 34 -7.28 15.49 22.38
CA LEU A 34 -7.79 14.18 22.03
C LEU A 34 -9.29 14.22 21.77
N VAL A 35 -9.67 14.04 20.52
CA VAL A 35 -11.08 13.95 20.11
C VAL A 35 -11.64 12.58 20.44
N SER A 36 -12.88 12.54 20.91
CA SER A 36 -13.58 11.28 21.14
C SER A 36 -13.95 10.58 19.83
N PRO A 37 -14.07 9.24 19.80
CA PRO A 37 -14.54 8.50 18.64
C PRO A 37 -15.86 9.03 18.07
N VAL A 38 -16.79 9.39 18.95
CA VAL A 38 -18.09 9.93 18.56
C VAL A 38 -17.95 11.27 17.83
N GLN A 39 -17.12 12.16 18.35
CA GLN A 39 -16.89 13.46 17.72
C GLN A 39 -16.15 13.33 16.38
N ALA A 40 -15.14 12.46 16.29
CA ALA A 40 -14.45 12.16 15.03
C ALA A 40 -15.43 11.64 13.98
N LEU A 41 -16.35 10.75 14.36
CA LEU A 41 -17.38 10.24 13.47
C LEU A 41 -18.38 11.32 13.04
N ARG A 42 -18.83 12.18 13.94
CA ARG A 42 -19.70 13.32 13.59
C ARG A 42 -19.04 14.25 12.59
N THR A 43 -17.77 14.59 12.82
CA THR A 43 -16.99 15.42 11.89
C THR A 43 -16.89 14.77 10.53
N LEU A 44 -16.58 13.47 10.49
CA LEU A 44 -16.54 12.71 9.24
C LEU A 44 -17.88 12.75 8.49
N LEU A 45 -18.99 12.49 9.18
CA LEU A 45 -20.34 12.56 8.59
C LEU A 45 -20.69 13.96 8.06
N GLY A 46 -20.16 15.02 8.68
CA GLY A 46 -20.29 16.39 8.21
C GLY A 46 -19.44 16.73 6.97
N LEU A 47 -18.33 15.98 6.75
CA LEU A 47 -17.44 16.15 5.59
C LEU A 47 -17.94 15.39 4.36
N VAL A 48 -18.47 14.18 4.54
CA VAL A 48 -18.90 13.28 3.46
C VAL A 48 -19.87 13.92 2.45
N PRO A 49 -20.86 14.77 2.82
CA PRO A 49 -21.77 15.40 1.87
C PRO A 49 -21.10 16.48 1.00
N ARG A 50 -19.90 16.94 1.34
CA ARG A 50 -19.22 18.02 0.63
C ARG A 50 -18.53 17.49 -0.63
N ALA A 51 -18.75 18.14 -1.77
CA ALA A 51 -18.10 17.76 -3.02
C ALA A 51 -16.57 17.83 -2.95
N ASP A 52 -16.03 18.83 -2.23
CA ASP A 52 -14.60 18.99 -1.97
C ASP A 52 -13.95 17.76 -1.27
N PHE A 53 -14.69 17.09 -0.40
CA PHE A 53 -14.25 15.85 0.25
C PHE A 53 -13.91 14.76 -0.77
N TRP A 54 -14.79 14.50 -1.73
CA TRP A 54 -14.59 13.47 -2.74
C TRP A 54 -13.53 13.86 -3.77
N GLN A 55 -13.42 15.14 -4.10
CA GLN A 55 -12.36 15.64 -4.97
C GLN A 55 -10.99 15.42 -4.35
N ARG A 56 -10.79 15.76 -3.06
CA ARG A 56 -9.54 15.52 -2.32
C ARG A 56 -9.22 14.03 -2.22
N ALA A 57 -10.21 13.21 -1.85
CA ALA A 57 -10.04 11.77 -1.75
C ALA A 57 -9.67 11.14 -3.11
N GLY A 58 -10.35 11.53 -4.19
CA GLY A 58 -10.05 11.06 -5.54
C GLY A 58 -8.69 11.52 -6.05
N PHE A 59 -8.34 12.78 -5.82
CA PHE A 59 -7.07 13.36 -6.23
C PHE A 59 -5.87 12.66 -5.56
N SER A 60 -5.89 12.48 -4.24
CA SER A 60 -4.82 11.77 -3.53
C SER A 60 -4.77 10.30 -3.90
N SER A 61 -5.93 9.62 -3.96
CA SER A 61 -6.01 8.21 -4.35
C SER A 61 -5.41 7.95 -5.72
N GLY A 62 -5.77 8.76 -6.73
CA GLY A 62 -5.29 8.60 -8.10
C GLY A 62 -3.75 8.69 -8.18
N ARG A 63 -3.15 9.60 -7.44
CA ARG A 63 -1.69 9.81 -7.43
C ARG A 63 -0.94 8.71 -6.69
N ILE A 64 -1.42 8.33 -5.51
CA ILE A 64 -0.84 7.26 -4.71
C ILE A 64 -0.90 5.95 -5.51
N LEU A 65 -2.05 5.65 -6.12
CA LEU A 65 -2.22 4.44 -6.94
C LEU A 65 -1.39 4.46 -8.22
N LEU A 66 -1.19 5.64 -8.83
CA LEU A 66 -0.27 5.77 -9.97
C LEU A 66 1.16 5.43 -9.54
N GLY A 67 1.62 5.96 -8.40
CA GLY A 67 2.93 5.60 -7.83
C GLY A 67 3.06 4.11 -7.53
N PHE A 68 2.01 3.50 -6.97
CA PHE A 68 1.94 2.06 -6.73
C PHE A 68 2.03 1.27 -8.05
N ALA A 69 1.25 1.62 -9.06
CA ALA A 69 1.26 0.92 -10.36
C ALA A 69 2.62 0.99 -11.06
N LEU A 70 3.26 2.17 -11.04
CA LEU A 70 4.62 2.34 -11.54
C LEU A 70 5.61 1.48 -10.73
N GLY A 71 5.46 1.46 -9.40
CA GLY A 71 6.26 0.60 -8.52
C GLY A 71 6.11 -0.88 -8.84
N VAL A 72 4.89 -1.36 -9.05
CA VAL A 72 4.60 -2.75 -9.48
C VAL A 72 5.31 -3.07 -10.80
N ALA A 73 5.13 -2.23 -11.82
CA ALA A 73 5.70 -2.47 -13.14
C ALA A 73 7.24 -2.49 -13.11
N VAL A 74 7.85 -1.44 -12.55
CA VAL A 74 9.31 -1.28 -12.53
C VAL A 74 9.96 -2.33 -11.64
N SER A 75 9.44 -2.60 -10.44
CA SER A 75 10.02 -3.60 -9.54
C SER A 75 9.98 -5.01 -10.11
N THR A 76 8.90 -5.37 -10.81
CA THR A 76 8.77 -6.67 -11.46
C THR A 76 9.80 -6.84 -12.57
N VAL A 77 9.99 -5.82 -13.41
CA VAL A 77 11.00 -5.84 -14.47
C VAL A 77 12.41 -5.91 -13.90
N LEU A 78 12.73 -5.07 -12.90
CA LEU A 78 14.05 -5.05 -12.28
C LEU A 78 14.36 -6.36 -11.55
N ALA A 79 13.37 -6.97 -10.89
CA ALA A 79 13.54 -8.27 -10.23
C ALA A 79 13.81 -9.38 -11.24
N ALA A 80 13.09 -9.41 -12.35
CA ALA A 80 13.32 -10.35 -13.44
C ALA A 80 14.71 -10.18 -14.09
N LEU A 81 15.16 -8.95 -14.29
CA LEU A 81 16.49 -8.62 -14.78
C LEU A 81 17.59 -9.08 -13.83
N ALA A 82 17.45 -8.81 -12.53
CA ALA A 82 18.41 -9.21 -11.50
C ALA A 82 18.57 -10.74 -11.38
N GLU A 83 17.47 -11.49 -11.56
CA GLU A 83 17.52 -12.96 -11.53
C GLU A 83 18.03 -13.56 -12.85
N SER A 84 18.00 -12.79 -13.94
CA SER A 84 18.48 -13.23 -15.26
C SER A 84 19.96 -12.88 -15.50
N CYS A 85 20.49 -11.85 -14.82
CA CYS A 85 21.82 -11.30 -15.06
C CYS A 85 22.53 -10.95 -13.74
N PRO A 86 23.64 -11.63 -13.36
CA PRO A 86 24.37 -11.35 -12.14
C PRO A 86 24.90 -9.91 -12.04
N ALA A 87 25.28 -9.31 -13.18
CA ALA A 87 25.72 -7.91 -13.21
C ALA A 87 24.60 -6.95 -12.82
N ALA A 88 23.36 -7.21 -13.27
CA ALA A 88 22.18 -6.43 -12.90
C ALA A 88 21.88 -6.57 -11.38
N ASP A 89 22.01 -7.77 -10.83
CA ASP A 89 21.86 -8.00 -9.38
C ASP A 89 22.88 -7.18 -8.57
N THR A 90 24.15 -7.25 -8.97
CA THR A 90 25.23 -6.51 -8.30
C THR A 90 25.00 -5.00 -8.32
N LEU A 91 24.48 -4.46 -9.42
CA LEU A 91 24.19 -3.03 -9.56
C LEU A 91 22.92 -2.59 -8.80
N LEU A 92 21.88 -3.41 -8.80
CA LEU A 92 20.59 -3.05 -8.21
C LEU A 92 20.56 -3.24 -6.68
N ALA A 93 21.30 -4.21 -6.15
CA ALA A 93 21.31 -4.53 -4.73
C ALA A 93 21.60 -3.30 -3.83
N PRO A 94 22.69 -2.52 -4.05
CA PRO A 94 22.96 -1.35 -3.22
C PRO A 94 21.89 -0.27 -3.33
N VAL A 95 21.30 -0.07 -4.51
CA VAL A 95 20.22 0.92 -4.72
C VAL A 95 18.98 0.53 -3.92
N MET A 96 18.57 -0.75 -3.97
CA MET A 96 17.42 -1.25 -3.22
C MET A 96 17.66 -1.16 -1.70
N GLN A 97 18.88 -1.39 -1.25
CA GLN A 97 19.24 -1.23 0.16
C GLN A 97 19.22 0.23 0.59
N LEU A 98 19.74 1.14 -0.22
CA LEU A 98 19.71 2.57 0.04
C LEU A 98 18.28 3.07 0.22
N VAL A 99 17.37 2.71 -0.71
CA VAL A 99 15.96 3.12 -0.62
C VAL A 99 15.29 2.55 0.63
N LYS A 100 15.58 1.29 1.01
CA LYS A 100 15.04 0.68 2.25
C LYS A 100 15.56 1.34 3.52
N ALA A 101 16.82 1.73 3.56
CA ALA A 101 17.48 2.27 4.75
C ALA A 101 17.16 3.76 4.99
N THR A 102 16.79 4.50 3.94
CA THR A 102 16.57 5.94 4.05
C THR A 102 15.19 6.23 4.66
N PRO A 103 15.12 7.08 5.71
CA PRO A 103 13.85 7.51 6.28
C PRO A 103 12.98 8.21 5.24
N VAL A 104 11.69 7.88 5.19
CA VAL A 104 10.73 8.42 4.21
C VAL A 104 10.70 9.95 4.23
N ALA A 105 10.72 10.56 5.42
CA ALA A 105 10.71 12.01 5.57
C ALA A 105 11.93 12.68 4.91
N SER A 106 13.12 12.06 5.04
CA SER A 106 14.34 12.55 4.40
C SER A 106 14.23 12.49 2.87
N PHE A 107 13.67 11.42 2.32
CA PHE A 107 13.40 11.31 0.88
C PHE A 107 12.43 12.38 0.40
N ILE A 108 11.36 12.67 1.16
CA ILE A 108 10.38 13.69 0.80
C ILE A 108 11.05 15.06 0.73
N ILE A 109 11.85 15.44 1.76
CA ILE A 109 12.53 16.73 1.81
C ILE A 109 13.54 16.85 0.65
N LEU A 110 14.32 15.79 0.41
CA LEU A 110 15.27 15.76 -0.69
C LEU A 110 14.57 15.90 -2.05
N ALA A 111 13.48 15.16 -2.26
CA ALA A 111 12.71 15.20 -3.50
C ALA A 111 12.08 16.58 -3.77
N LEU A 112 11.72 17.34 -2.72
CA LEU A 112 11.15 18.68 -2.85
C LEU A 112 12.09 19.68 -3.54
N VAL A 113 13.41 19.41 -3.55
CA VAL A 113 14.40 20.26 -4.25
C VAL A 113 14.16 20.20 -5.77
N TRP A 114 13.77 19.04 -6.30
CA TRP A 114 13.62 18.82 -7.76
C TRP A 114 12.17 18.66 -8.20
N VAL A 115 11.32 18.11 -7.32
CA VAL A 115 9.94 17.74 -7.65
C VAL A 115 8.98 18.50 -6.74
N ARG A 116 8.12 19.33 -7.34
CA ARG A 116 7.14 20.14 -6.60
C ARG A 116 5.70 19.64 -6.83
N GLY A 117 4.86 19.88 -5.84
CA GLY A 117 3.40 19.73 -5.93
C GLY A 117 2.92 18.31 -6.23
N VAL A 118 2.20 18.17 -7.34
CA VAL A 118 1.41 16.99 -7.69
C VAL A 118 2.25 15.71 -7.85
N SER A 119 3.46 15.81 -8.38
CA SER A 119 4.30 14.64 -8.70
C SER A 119 5.03 14.03 -7.49
N LEU A 120 5.13 14.77 -6.38
CA LEU A 120 5.87 14.33 -5.19
C LEU A 120 5.27 13.05 -4.57
N SER A 121 3.96 13.03 -4.38
CA SER A 121 3.27 11.87 -3.80
C SER A 121 3.37 10.63 -4.70
N VAL A 122 3.34 10.81 -6.03
CA VAL A 122 3.58 9.73 -7.00
C VAL A 122 5.00 9.16 -6.86
N LEU A 123 6.00 10.06 -6.83
CA LEU A 123 7.41 9.66 -6.73
C LEU A 123 7.71 8.93 -5.40
N ILE A 124 7.23 9.46 -4.29
CA ILE A 124 7.47 8.85 -2.97
C ILE A 124 6.75 7.52 -2.84
N SER A 125 5.49 7.43 -3.29
CA SER A 125 4.76 6.18 -3.34
C SER A 125 5.49 5.14 -4.20
N PHE A 126 5.97 5.51 -5.38
CA PHE A 126 6.77 4.65 -6.26
C PHE A 126 8.04 4.15 -5.56
N LEU A 127 8.84 5.05 -4.98
CA LEU A 127 10.10 4.70 -4.33
C LEU A 127 9.91 3.73 -3.15
N MET A 128 8.83 3.90 -2.36
CA MET A 128 8.58 3.03 -1.22
C MET A 128 8.07 1.64 -1.62
N VAL A 129 7.33 1.54 -2.72
CA VAL A 129 6.85 0.28 -3.27
C VAL A 129 7.97 -0.53 -3.92
N LEU A 130 8.90 0.16 -4.58
CA LEU A 130 9.93 -0.44 -5.42
C LEU A 130 10.73 -1.56 -4.72
N PRO A 131 11.40 -1.35 -3.57
CA PRO A 131 12.21 -2.38 -2.95
C PRO A 131 11.39 -3.51 -2.32
N VAL A 132 10.15 -3.24 -1.91
CA VAL A 132 9.25 -4.24 -1.32
C VAL A 132 8.85 -5.27 -2.37
N LEU A 133 8.37 -4.81 -3.51
CA LEU A 133 7.96 -5.69 -4.60
C LEU A 133 9.14 -6.32 -5.32
N TYR A 134 10.26 -5.60 -5.50
CA TYR A 134 11.50 -6.18 -6.00
C TYR A 134 11.90 -7.41 -5.19
N GLY A 135 11.92 -7.30 -3.86
CA GLY A 135 12.23 -8.43 -2.98
C GLY A 135 11.20 -9.57 -3.05
N ALA A 136 9.90 -9.24 -3.08
CA ALA A 136 8.84 -10.22 -3.16
C ALA A 136 8.87 -11.02 -4.47
N VAL A 137 9.06 -10.36 -5.61
CA VAL A 137 9.17 -11.02 -6.92
C VAL A 137 10.42 -11.91 -6.98
N ARG A 138 11.57 -11.43 -6.50
CA ARG A 138 12.80 -12.24 -6.43
C ARG A 138 12.62 -13.50 -5.58
N THR A 139 12.00 -13.34 -4.39
CA THR A 139 11.67 -14.49 -3.54
C THR A 139 10.81 -15.50 -4.28
N GLY A 140 9.79 -15.04 -4.99
CA GLY A 140 8.92 -15.89 -5.79
C GLY A 140 9.66 -16.58 -6.95
N ILE A 141 10.56 -15.88 -7.64
CA ILE A 141 11.38 -16.47 -8.71
C ILE A 141 12.30 -17.58 -8.16
N ARG A 142 12.90 -17.36 -6.99
CA ARG A 142 13.80 -18.32 -6.34
C ARG A 142 13.08 -19.50 -5.71
N SER A 143 11.78 -19.40 -5.45
CA SER A 143 10.96 -20.48 -4.91
C SER A 143 10.54 -21.53 -5.94
N VAL A 144 10.88 -21.34 -7.21
CA VAL A 144 10.59 -22.32 -8.29
C VAL A 144 11.39 -23.60 -8.05
N ASP A 145 10.68 -24.74 -7.99
CA ASP A 145 11.29 -26.05 -7.83
C ASP A 145 12.30 -26.32 -8.98
N PRO A 146 13.57 -26.65 -8.66
CA PRO A 146 14.58 -27.02 -9.65
C PRO A 146 14.13 -28.15 -10.57
N GLN A 147 13.42 -29.15 -10.06
CA GLN A 147 12.93 -30.30 -10.82
C GLN A 147 11.92 -29.87 -11.91
N LEU A 148 10.99 -28.97 -11.56
CA LEU A 148 10.04 -28.39 -12.53
C LEU A 148 10.76 -27.58 -13.61
N ARG A 149 11.83 -26.90 -13.23
CA ARG A 149 12.63 -26.12 -14.17
C ARG A 149 13.40 -26.99 -15.14
N GLU A 150 14.01 -28.09 -14.66
CA GLU A 150 14.69 -29.09 -15.48
C GLU A 150 13.70 -29.81 -16.42
N MET A 151 12.56 -30.24 -15.90
CA MET A 151 11.47 -30.83 -16.70
C MET A 151 11.07 -29.92 -17.86
N ALA A 152 10.85 -28.63 -17.58
CA ALA A 152 10.48 -27.66 -18.60
C ALA A 152 11.55 -27.46 -19.69
N GLN A 153 12.84 -27.68 -19.35
CA GLN A 153 13.95 -27.67 -20.31
C GLN A 153 14.01 -28.95 -21.15
N VAL A 154 13.90 -30.12 -20.50
CA VAL A 154 13.91 -31.41 -21.18
C VAL A 154 12.79 -31.52 -22.22
N PHE A 155 11.57 -31.11 -21.85
CA PHE A 155 10.41 -31.08 -22.75
C PHE A 155 10.42 -29.90 -23.74
N ARG A 156 11.45 -29.04 -23.70
CA ARG A 156 11.60 -27.87 -24.60
C ARG A 156 10.34 -26.99 -24.63
N LEU A 157 9.72 -26.78 -23.46
CA LEU A 157 8.50 -25.97 -23.40
C LEU A 157 8.76 -24.55 -23.93
N PRO A 158 7.88 -24.01 -24.80
CA PRO A 158 7.99 -22.65 -25.28
C PRO A 158 7.91 -21.64 -24.08
N LEU A 159 8.59 -20.51 -24.22
CA LEU A 159 8.74 -19.52 -23.13
C LEU A 159 7.39 -19.13 -22.49
N SER A 160 6.35 -18.94 -23.31
CA SER A 160 5.01 -18.58 -22.83
C SER A 160 4.39 -19.64 -21.92
N ARG A 161 4.52 -20.94 -22.28
CA ARG A 161 4.06 -22.07 -21.44
C ARG A 161 4.89 -22.19 -20.18
N ARG A 162 6.20 -22.03 -20.29
CA ARG A 162 7.13 -22.09 -19.18
C ARG A 162 6.84 -20.99 -18.15
N LEU A 163 6.62 -19.76 -18.61
CA LEU A 163 6.21 -18.65 -17.74
C LEU A 163 4.87 -18.94 -17.06
N ARG A 164 3.87 -19.41 -17.80
CA ARG A 164 2.53 -19.63 -17.28
C ARG A 164 2.42 -20.84 -16.35
N ALA A 165 3.09 -21.95 -16.67
CA ALA A 165 2.94 -23.21 -15.95
C ALA A 165 3.93 -23.39 -14.78
N VAL A 166 5.11 -22.74 -14.82
CA VAL A 166 6.17 -22.93 -13.83
C VAL A 166 6.42 -21.68 -13.01
N TRP A 167 6.70 -20.55 -13.69
CA TRP A 167 7.11 -19.33 -12.98
C TRP A 167 5.96 -18.58 -12.32
N LEU A 168 4.87 -18.37 -13.04
CA LEU A 168 3.75 -17.56 -12.54
C LEU A 168 3.10 -18.16 -11.28
N PRO A 169 2.82 -19.48 -11.20
CA PRO A 169 2.28 -20.09 -9.98
C PRO A 169 3.20 -19.96 -8.76
N ALA A 170 4.52 -20.04 -8.97
CA ALA A 170 5.50 -19.92 -7.90
C ALA A 170 5.68 -18.47 -7.42
N VAL A 171 5.67 -17.49 -8.34
CA VAL A 171 5.85 -16.07 -8.03
C VAL A 171 4.61 -15.47 -7.40
N LEU A 172 3.41 -15.89 -7.81
CA LEU A 172 2.15 -15.27 -7.46
C LEU A 172 1.89 -15.14 -5.94
N PRO A 173 2.14 -16.15 -5.10
CA PRO A 173 1.93 -16.05 -3.65
C PRO A 173 2.82 -14.98 -3.01
N ALA A 174 4.11 -14.96 -3.35
CA ALA A 174 5.06 -13.96 -2.85
C ALA A 174 4.73 -12.55 -3.37
N PHE A 175 4.36 -12.43 -4.66
CA PHE A 175 3.92 -11.18 -5.26
C PHE A 175 2.66 -10.63 -4.59
N ARG A 176 1.66 -11.48 -4.36
CA ARG A 176 0.42 -11.11 -3.67
C ARG A 176 0.68 -10.58 -2.27
N GLN A 177 1.52 -11.29 -1.50
CA GLN A 177 1.93 -10.85 -0.16
C GLN A 177 2.70 -9.52 -0.22
N GLY A 178 3.61 -9.39 -1.18
CA GLY A 178 4.35 -8.16 -1.43
C GLY A 178 3.44 -6.98 -1.77
N CYS A 179 2.41 -7.17 -2.60
CA CYS A 179 1.44 -6.14 -2.95
C CYS A 179 0.62 -5.67 -1.73
N SER A 180 0.19 -6.59 -0.86
CA SER A 180 -0.52 -6.23 0.38
C SER A 180 0.33 -5.31 1.27
N VAL A 181 1.59 -5.68 1.51
CA VAL A 181 2.53 -4.85 2.28
C VAL A 181 2.82 -3.52 1.59
N ALA A 182 3.09 -3.56 0.28
CA ALA A 182 3.43 -2.40 -0.52
C ALA A 182 2.28 -1.37 -0.57
N LEU A 183 1.02 -1.80 -0.67
CA LEU A 183 -0.14 -0.91 -0.63
C LEU A 183 -0.24 -0.16 0.69
N GLY A 184 -0.06 -0.84 1.82
CA GLY A 184 -0.06 -0.18 3.13
C GLY A 184 1.04 0.88 3.29
N ILE A 185 2.25 0.57 2.81
CA ILE A 185 3.39 1.50 2.84
C ILE A 185 3.15 2.67 1.87
N CYS A 186 2.66 2.39 0.68
CA CYS A 186 2.35 3.36 -0.37
C CYS A 186 1.40 4.45 0.11
N TRP A 187 0.29 4.07 0.76
CA TRP A 187 -0.66 5.02 1.33
C TRP A 187 -0.04 5.89 2.41
N LYS A 188 0.69 5.29 3.36
CA LYS A 188 1.36 6.04 4.43
C LYS A 188 2.36 7.04 3.89
N SER A 189 3.22 6.62 2.97
CA SER A 189 4.27 7.46 2.41
C SER A 189 3.73 8.51 1.44
N GLY A 190 2.73 8.17 0.63
CA GLY A 190 2.09 9.09 -0.31
C GLY A 190 1.36 10.24 0.40
N VAL A 191 0.59 9.93 1.44
CA VAL A 191 -0.06 10.97 2.28
C VAL A 191 0.98 11.79 3.04
N ALA A 192 2.05 11.18 3.58
CA ALA A 192 3.13 11.92 4.22
C ALA A 192 3.80 12.90 3.24
N ALA A 193 4.01 12.50 2.00
CA ALA A 193 4.52 13.38 0.95
C ALA A 193 3.56 14.55 0.64
N GLU A 194 2.25 14.31 0.69
CA GLU A 194 1.26 15.38 0.52
C GLU A 194 1.21 16.35 1.71
N VAL A 195 1.36 15.85 2.94
CA VAL A 195 1.40 16.70 4.15
C VAL A 195 2.63 17.61 4.16
N ILE A 196 3.77 17.14 3.65
CA ILE A 196 5.01 17.91 3.61
C ILE A 196 5.06 18.80 2.35
N GLY A 197 4.63 18.27 1.21
CA GLY A 197 4.67 18.97 -0.08
C GLY A 197 3.51 19.92 -0.35
N LEU A 198 2.44 19.82 0.45
CA LEU A 198 1.24 20.70 0.44
C LEU A 198 0.63 20.93 -0.95
N PRO A 199 0.38 19.91 -1.77
CA PRO A 199 -0.31 20.11 -3.03
C PRO A 199 -1.78 20.45 -2.77
N ASN A 200 -2.20 21.62 -3.27
CA ASN A 200 -3.59 22.08 -3.09
C ASN A 200 -4.61 21.02 -3.50
N GLY A 201 -5.67 20.88 -2.70
CA GLY A 201 -6.76 19.95 -2.98
C GLY A 201 -6.45 18.48 -2.70
N SER A 202 -5.40 18.17 -1.94
CA SER A 202 -5.08 16.81 -1.50
C SER A 202 -5.61 16.51 -0.09
N ILE A 203 -5.61 15.23 0.29
CA ILE A 203 -5.86 14.80 1.67
C ILE A 203 -4.77 15.35 2.60
N GLY A 204 -3.50 15.35 2.16
CA GLY A 204 -2.39 15.91 2.93
C GLY A 204 -2.53 17.40 3.21
N ASP A 205 -3.01 18.19 2.23
CA ASP A 205 -3.34 19.61 2.42
C ASP A 205 -4.48 19.78 3.45
N ALA A 206 -5.50 18.94 3.41
CA ALA A 206 -6.59 18.97 4.38
C ALA A 206 -6.11 18.65 5.81
N LEU A 207 -5.25 17.63 5.97
CA LEU A 207 -4.62 17.30 7.25
C LEU A 207 -3.76 18.46 7.80
N TYR A 208 -2.96 19.05 6.92
CA TYR A 208 -2.12 20.19 7.31
C TYR A 208 -2.95 21.39 7.75
N ARG A 209 -4.01 21.75 7.00
CA ARG A 209 -4.95 22.83 7.38
C ARG A 209 -5.62 22.55 8.71
N ALA A 210 -6.14 21.33 8.90
CA ALA A 210 -6.74 20.92 10.17
C ALA A 210 -5.76 21.05 11.36
N LYS A 211 -4.46 20.75 11.13
CA LYS A 211 -3.40 20.94 12.12
C LYS A 211 -3.21 22.41 12.49
N ILE A 212 -3.06 23.30 11.51
CA ILE A 212 -2.80 24.73 11.80
C ILE A 212 -4.01 25.46 12.40
N THR A 213 -5.23 24.98 12.09
CA THR A 213 -6.48 25.51 12.68
C THR A 213 -6.86 24.83 14.01
N LEU A 214 -6.02 23.88 14.49
CA LEU A 214 -6.28 23.08 15.69
C LEU A 214 -7.62 22.33 15.65
N SER A 215 -8.12 22.02 14.45
CA SER A 215 -9.35 21.27 14.21
C SER A 215 -9.08 19.77 14.33
N THR A 216 -8.84 19.30 15.56
CA THR A 216 -8.45 17.91 15.84
C THR A 216 -9.50 16.90 15.35
N GLY A 217 -10.78 17.27 15.36
CA GLY A 217 -11.87 16.47 14.78
C GLY A 217 -11.68 16.18 13.30
N GLU A 218 -11.26 17.18 12.51
CA GLU A 218 -10.95 16.99 11.08
C GLU A 218 -9.69 16.15 10.86
N LEU A 219 -8.66 16.30 11.72
CA LEU A 219 -7.46 15.45 11.66
C LEU A 219 -7.83 13.98 11.81
N PHE A 220 -8.62 13.63 12.81
CA PHE A 220 -9.06 12.25 13.02
C PHE A 220 -9.99 11.77 11.90
N ALA A 221 -10.92 12.62 11.43
CA ALA A 221 -11.81 12.28 10.32
C ALA A 221 -11.02 11.93 9.06
N TRP A 222 -10.07 12.76 8.63
CA TRP A 222 -9.22 12.47 7.47
C TRP A 222 -8.32 11.25 7.68
N THR A 223 -7.82 11.03 8.90
CA THR A 223 -7.07 9.81 9.22
C THR A 223 -7.91 8.55 9.02
N PHE A 224 -9.18 8.56 9.45
CA PHE A 224 -10.11 7.47 9.17
C PHE A 224 -10.35 7.26 7.69
N VAL A 225 -10.52 8.35 6.93
CA VAL A 225 -10.67 8.28 5.47
C VAL A 225 -9.47 7.56 4.83
N ILE A 226 -8.25 7.94 5.24
CA ILE A 226 -7.03 7.30 4.72
C ILE A 226 -7.01 5.79 5.05
N ILE A 227 -7.34 5.41 6.26
CA ILE A 227 -7.40 4.00 6.68
C ILE A 227 -8.43 3.23 5.86
N LEU A 228 -9.63 3.79 5.67
CA LEU A 228 -10.70 3.16 4.90
C LEU A 228 -10.35 3.05 3.41
N LEU A 229 -9.78 4.10 2.82
CA LEU A 229 -9.33 4.08 1.43
C LEU A 229 -8.20 3.05 1.24
N SER A 230 -7.18 3.07 2.09
CA SER A 230 -6.08 2.11 2.05
C SER A 230 -6.57 0.66 2.13
N ALA A 231 -7.40 0.34 3.12
CA ALA A 231 -7.95 -0.99 3.30
C ALA A 231 -8.92 -1.40 2.17
N GLY A 232 -9.70 -0.45 1.65
CA GLY A 232 -10.59 -0.67 0.52
C GLY A 232 -9.83 -0.99 -0.76
N PHE A 233 -8.81 -0.21 -1.09
CA PHE A 233 -7.97 -0.43 -2.26
C PHE A 233 -7.15 -1.72 -2.14
N GLU A 234 -6.62 -2.04 -0.96
CA GLU A 234 -5.93 -3.31 -0.73
C GLU A 234 -6.84 -4.50 -1.04
N LYS A 235 -8.03 -4.52 -0.46
CA LYS A 235 -9.01 -5.60 -0.70
C LYS A 235 -9.42 -5.69 -2.17
N LEU A 236 -9.69 -4.54 -2.81
CA LEU A 236 -10.07 -4.49 -4.22
C LEU A 236 -8.94 -5.00 -5.11
N PHE A 237 -7.72 -4.52 -4.91
CA PHE A 237 -6.56 -4.93 -5.70
C PHE A 237 -6.28 -6.43 -5.55
N LEU A 238 -6.26 -6.94 -4.32
CA LEU A 238 -6.02 -8.37 -4.08
C LEU A 238 -7.14 -9.24 -4.65
N ALA A 239 -8.40 -8.81 -4.57
CA ALA A 239 -9.51 -9.52 -5.20
C ALA A 239 -9.41 -9.54 -6.73
N LEU A 240 -8.99 -8.43 -7.35
CA LEU A 240 -8.72 -8.36 -8.79
C LEU A 240 -7.55 -9.26 -9.18
N LEU A 241 -6.47 -9.23 -8.42
CA LEU A 241 -5.31 -10.10 -8.63
C LEU A 241 -5.69 -11.58 -8.55
N ASP A 242 -6.46 -11.97 -7.53
CA ASP A 242 -6.96 -13.34 -7.35
C ASP A 242 -7.90 -13.78 -8.49
N ARG A 243 -8.70 -12.86 -9.05
CA ARG A 243 -9.54 -13.15 -10.23
C ARG A 243 -8.70 -13.34 -11.50
N LEU A 244 -7.74 -12.44 -11.73
CA LEU A 244 -6.85 -12.52 -12.89
C LEU A 244 -5.98 -13.77 -12.83
N SER A 245 -5.47 -14.13 -11.66
CA SER A 245 -4.66 -15.33 -11.49
C SER A 245 -5.45 -16.61 -11.81
N ARG A 246 -6.70 -16.71 -11.35
CA ARG A 246 -7.59 -17.83 -11.69
C ARG A 246 -7.90 -17.91 -13.19
N ALA A 247 -8.11 -16.76 -13.83
CA ALA A 247 -8.36 -16.71 -15.27
C ALA A 247 -7.14 -17.14 -16.10
N VAL A 248 -5.92 -16.82 -15.63
CA VAL A 248 -4.67 -17.13 -16.35
C VAL A 248 -4.17 -18.55 -16.07
N LEU A 249 -4.26 -19.01 -14.82
CA LEU A 249 -3.73 -20.32 -14.41
C LEU A 249 -4.71 -21.47 -14.60
N GLY A 250 -6.01 -21.19 -14.79
CA GLY A 250 -7.08 -22.17 -14.63
C GLY A 250 -7.34 -22.46 -13.15
N GLU A 251 -8.43 -23.17 -12.83
CA GLU A 251 -8.66 -23.64 -11.48
C GLU A 251 -7.61 -24.70 -11.12
N VAL A 252 -6.54 -24.27 -10.44
CA VAL A 252 -5.65 -25.20 -9.76
C VAL A 252 -6.37 -25.61 -8.48
N PRO A 253 -6.73 -26.89 -8.28
CA PRO A 253 -7.30 -27.35 -7.02
C PRO A 253 -6.29 -27.01 -5.90
N GLN A 254 -6.74 -26.28 -4.91
CA GLN A 254 -5.95 -26.13 -3.68
C GLN A 254 -5.97 -27.49 -2.97
N CYS A 255 -4.85 -28.21 -3.04
CA CYS A 255 -4.61 -29.34 -2.13
C CYS A 255 -4.30 -28.83 -0.73
#